data_9ccc5a476bdf5ed8b6587db93bc939fc
#
_entry.id   9ccc5a476bdf5ed8b6587db93bc939fc
#
_cell.length_a   1.000
_cell.length_b   1.000
_cell.length_c   1.000
_cell.angle_alpha   90.00
_cell.angle_beta   90.00
_cell.angle_gamma   90.00
#
_symmetry.space_group_name_H-M   'P 1'
#
loop_
_entity.id
_entity.type
_entity.pdbx_description
1 polymer ?
#
loop_
_entity_poly.entity_id
_entity_poly.type
_entity_poly.pdbx_seq_one_letter_code
_entity_poly.pdbx_strand_id
1 'polypeptide(L)'
;MYSILAGIMISLGCIINLQVGGIGGALFFSLGLITILMFNFDLFTGRAGLLATDQITWKQIGLIWLGNLYGCVMVAAVLSLTPLGATLGATAQAITAIRLANGPLANVILGGCCGILMYIGVNLFNKQNNPIYAIMPVATFILSGFNHCVADMFYFAIANSPQAVWLTLIPTTIGNLLGCCLVPTVQNWQK
;
A
#
# COMPACT_ATOMS: atom_id res chain seq x y z
N MET A 1 13.16 3.73 -11.27
CA MET A 1 13.72 4.43 -10.08
C MET A 1 12.62 5.02 -9.19
N TYR A 2 11.66 5.78 -9.69
CA TYR A 2 10.57 6.38 -8.89
C TYR A 2 9.68 5.36 -8.15
N SER A 3 9.47 4.17 -8.72
CA SER A 3 8.71 3.10 -8.06
C SER A 3 9.45 2.51 -6.85
N ILE A 4 10.79 2.42 -6.89
CA ILE A 4 11.60 1.99 -5.75
C ILE A 4 11.47 3.00 -4.60
N LEU A 5 11.57 4.28 -4.91
CA LEU A 5 11.39 5.36 -3.92
C LEU A 5 10.00 5.33 -3.29
N ALA A 6 8.96 5.02 -4.07
CA ALA A 6 7.61 4.86 -3.50
C ALA A 6 7.54 3.70 -2.50
N GLY A 7 8.16 2.56 -2.78
CA GLY A 7 8.27 1.44 -1.82
C GLY A 7 9.00 1.84 -0.54
N ILE A 8 10.10 2.59 -0.66
CA ILE A 8 10.84 3.13 0.50
C ILE A 8 9.95 4.05 1.33
N MET A 9 9.22 4.98 0.71
CA MET A 9 8.34 5.93 1.44
C MET A 9 7.18 5.21 2.14
N ILE A 10 6.55 4.22 1.52
CA ILE A 10 5.54 3.41 2.20
C ILE A 10 6.15 2.65 3.38
N SER A 11 7.37 2.11 3.23
CA SER A 11 8.05 1.43 4.34
C SER A 11 8.28 2.35 5.54
N LEU A 12 8.68 3.62 5.31
CA LEU A 12 8.80 4.61 6.39
C LEU A 12 7.46 4.86 7.10
N GLY A 13 6.36 4.93 6.33
CA GLY A 13 5.01 5.00 6.90
C GLY A 13 4.66 3.75 7.71
N CYS A 14 5.01 2.55 7.23
CA CYS A 14 4.81 1.30 7.96
C CYS A 14 5.59 1.25 9.27
N ILE A 15 6.84 1.72 9.29
CA ILE A 15 7.68 1.76 10.48
C ILE A 15 7.00 2.54 11.59
N ILE A 16 6.55 3.77 11.30
CA ILE A 16 5.90 4.59 12.31
C ILE A 16 4.57 3.98 12.78
N ASN A 17 3.81 3.35 11.86
CA ASN A 17 2.58 2.65 12.21
C ASN A 17 2.84 1.45 13.14
N LEU A 18 3.87 0.65 12.88
CA LEU A 18 4.24 -0.48 13.73
C LEU A 18 4.73 -0.04 15.12
N GLN A 19 5.39 1.10 15.20
CA GLN A 19 5.93 1.64 16.48
C GLN A 19 4.86 2.31 17.34
N VAL A 20 4.00 3.12 16.74
CA VAL A 20 3.04 3.97 17.45
C VAL A 20 1.67 3.30 17.57
N GLY A 21 1.23 2.64 16.51
CA GLY A 21 -0.10 2.01 16.44
C GLY A 21 -1.25 3.00 16.52
N GLY A 22 -2.47 2.46 16.47
CA GLY A 22 -3.71 3.21 16.64
C GLY A 22 -3.84 4.43 15.72
N ILE A 23 -4.55 5.46 16.18
CA ILE A 23 -4.83 6.67 15.40
C ILE A 23 -3.53 7.42 15.06
N GLY A 24 -2.59 7.51 16.00
CA GLY A 24 -1.31 8.19 15.78
C GLY A 24 -0.49 7.52 14.67
N GLY A 25 -0.34 6.20 14.75
CA GLY A 25 0.36 5.42 13.71
C GLY A 25 -0.29 5.58 12.34
N ALA A 26 -1.62 5.51 12.27
CA ALA A 26 -2.36 5.67 11.03
C ALA A 26 -2.20 7.07 10.40
N LEU A 27 -2.24 8.12 11.23
CA LEU A 27 -2.04 9.50 10.76
C LEU A 27 -0.60 9.72 10.25
N PHE A 28 0.40 9.30 11.01
CA PHE A 28 1.80 9.50 10.61
C PHE A 28 2.22 8.60 9.43
N PHE A 29 1.58 7.45 9.24
CA PHE A 29 1.76 6.66 8.01
C PHE A 29 1.52 7.50 6.75
N SER A 30 0.59 8.45 6.81
CA SER A 30 0.23 9.30 5.67
C SER A 30 1.40 10.13 5.12
N LEU A 31 2.44 10.38 5.93
CA LEU A 31 3.66 11.07 5.45
C LEU A 31 4.28 10.33 4.27
N GLY A 32 4.26 9.00 4.29
CA GLY A 32 4.75 8.20 3.15
C GLY A 32 3.97 8.50 1.87
N LEU A 33 2.64 8.51 1.92
CA LEU A 33 1.80 8.79 0.76
C LEU A 33 1.91 10.26 0.33
N ILE A 34 1.91 11.22 1.27
CA ILE A 34 2.07 12.65 0.96
C ILE A 34 3.38 12.88 0.20
N THR A 35 4.48 12.32 0.68
CA THR A 35 5.78 12.42 -0.01
C THR A 35 5.73 11.85 -1.42
N ILE A 36 5.12 10.66 -1.59
CA ILE A 36 4.94 10.02 -2.90
C ILE A 36 4.19 10.95 -3.86
N LEU A 37 3.10 11.57 -3.41
CA LEU A 37 2.26 12.43 -4.24
C LEU A 37 2.97 13.74 -4.58
N MET A 38 3.63 14.38 -3.61
CA MET A 38 4.34 15.63 -3.83
C MET A 38 5.56 15.49 -4.76
N PHE A 39 6.27 14.36 -4.68
CA PHE A 39 7.43 14.08 -5.53
C PHE A 39 7.09 13.26 -6.79
N ASN A 40 5.81 12.97 -7.04
CA ASN A 40 5.33 12.18 -8.18
C ASN A 40 6.01 10.81 -8.31
N PHE A 41 6.24 10.12 -7.17
CA PHE A 41 6.75 8.76 -7.19
C PHE A 41 5.66 7.78 -7.66
N ASP A 42 6.09 6.67 -8.27
CA ASP A 42 5.17 5.70 -8.85
C ASP A 42 4.77 4.64 -7.81
N LEU A 43 3.64 4.86 -7.14
CA LEU A 43 3.02 3.90 -6.24
C LEU A 43 2.00 3.06 -7.00
N PHE A 44 2.02 1.74 -6.82
CA PHE A 44 1.11 0.81 -7.48
C PHE A 44 -0.36 1.21 -7.30
N THR A 45 -0.83 1.38 -6.08
CA THR A 45 -2.23 1.78 -5.79
C THR A 45 -2.56 3.21 -6.24
N GLY A 46 -1.55 4.08 -6.37
CA GLY A 46 -1.72 5.42 -6.94
C GLY A 46 -1.86 5.43 -8.46
N ARG A 47 -1.30 4.43 -9.15
CA ARG A 47 -1.30 4.33 -10.62
C ARG A 47 -2.29 3.29 -11.16
N ALA A 48 -2.70 2.30 -10.37
CA ALA A 48 -3.53 1.18 -10.82
C ALA A 48 -4.86 1.61 -11.47
N GLY A 49 -5.51 2.65 -10.94
CA GLY A 49 -6.76 3.18 -11.51
C GLY A 49 -6.63 3.73 -12.93
N LEU A 50 -5.41 4.10 -13.37
CA LEU A 50 -5.14 4.57 -14.72
C LEU A 50 -5.29 3.48 -15.78
N LEU A 51 -5.29 2.20 -15.39
CA LEU A 51 -5.60 1.08 -16.31
C LEU A 51 -7.04 1.16 -16.84
N ALA A 52 -7.98 1.59 -16.01
CA ALA A 52 -9.39 1.71 -16.40
C ALA A 52 -9.64 2.87 -17.40
N THR A 53 -8.64 3.71 -17.64
CA THR A 53 -8.69 4.85 -18.56
C THR A 53 -7.63 4.78 -19.66
N ASP A 54 -7.01 3.62 -19.84
CA ASP A 54 -5.95 3.34 -20.84
C ASP A 54 -4.75 4.31 -20.78
N GLN A 55 -4.52 4.96 -19.63
CA GLN A 55 -3.40 5.89 -19.43
C GLN A 55 -2.10 5.19 -19.01
N ILE A 56 -2.17 3.91 -18.67
CA ILE A 56 -1.02 3.08 -18.30
C ILE A 56 -1.22 1.66 -18.84
N THR A 57 -0.14 0.98 -19.17
CA THR A 57 -0.16 -0.41 -19.66
C THR A 57 0.03 -1.42 -18.52
N TRP A 58 -0.42 -2.66 -18.72
CA TRP A 58 -0.19 -3.77 -17.80
C TRP A 58 1.30 -4.01 -17.51
N LYS A 59 2.15 -3.82 -18.51
CA LYS A 59 3.61 -3.92 -18.34
C LYS A 59 4.13 -2.84 -17.39
N GLN A 60 3.69 -1.60 -17.55
CA GLN A 60 4.12 -0.50 -16.69
C GLN A 60 3.67 -0.69 -15.25
N ILE A 61 2.41 -1.09 -15.02
CA ILE A 61 1.92 -1.30 -13.66
C ILE A 61 2.62 -2.47 -12.98
N GLY A 62 2.95 -3.53 -13.72
CA GLY A 62 3.75 -4.64 -13.20
C GLY A 62 5.17 -4.22 -12.82
N LEU A 63 5.82 -3.36 -13.62
CA LEU A 63 7.15 -2.82 -13.29
C LEU A 63 7.09 -1.88 -12.07
N ILE A 64 6.02 -1.10 -11.91
CA ILE A 64 5.80 -0.27 -10.72
C ILE A 64 5.66 -1.16 -9.48
N TRP A 65 4.85 -2.22 -9.56
CA TRP A 65 4.66 -3.17 -8.46
C TRP A 65 5.99 -3.81 -8.03
N LEU A 66 6.80 -4.29 -8.99
CA LEU A 66 8.11 -4.86 -8.72
C LEU A 66 9.08 -3.84 -8.12
N GLY A 67 9.06 -2.59 -8.58
CA GLY A 67 9.87 -1.52 -8.00
C GLY A 67 9.45 -1.19 -6.56
N ASN A 68 8.15 -1.14 -6.26
CA ASN A 68 7.66 -0.97 -4.90
C ASN A 68 8.11 -2.13 -4.00
N LEU A 69 7.97 -3.38 -4.46
CA LEU A 69 8.44 -4.56 -3.74
C LEU A 69 9.93 -4.47 -3.43
N TYR A 70 10.75 -4.14 -4.43
CA TYR A 70 12.20 -4.01 -4.24
C TYR A 70 12.54 -2.95 -3.19
N GLY A 71 11.88 -1.78 -3.24
CA GLY A 71 12.06 -0.72 -2.26
C GLY A 71 11.70 -1.16 -0.84
N CYS A 72 10.58 -1.88 -0.66
CA CYS A 72 10.15 -2.40 0.62
C CYS A 72 11.12 -3.46 1.18
N VAL A 73 11.55 -4.40 0.35
CA VAL A 73 12.51 -5.44 0.75
C VAL A 73 13.87 -4.84 1.13
N MET A 74 14.36 -3.83 0.38
CA MET A 74 15.58 -3.11 0.74
C MET A 74 15.51 -2.49 2.13
N VAL A 75 14.42 -1.77 2.43
CA VAL A 75 14.25 -1.13 3.75
C VAL A 75 14.18 -2.19 4.84
N ALA A 76 13.43 -3.27 4.65
CA ALA A 76 13.33 -4.36 5.60
C ALA A 76 14.71 -5.02 5.85
N ALA A 77 15.49 -5.29 4.80
CA ALA A 77 16.82 -5.88 4.90
C ALA A 77 17.79 -4.99 5.68
N VAL A 78 17.82 -3.69 5.37
CA VAL A 78 18.69 -2.74 6.09
C VAL A 78 18.31 -2.63 7.56
N LEU A 79 17.00 -2.53 7.86
CA LEU A 79 16.53 -2.43 9.25
C LEU A 79 16.77 -3.71 10.05
N SER A 80 16.75 -4.88 9.41
CA SER A 80 17.05 -6.15 10.10
C SER A 80 18.47 -6.21 10.65
N LEU A 81 19.37 -5.31 10.21
CA LEU A 81 20.71 -5.15 10.77
C LEU A 81 20.75 -4.29 12.04
N THR A 82 19.61 -3.79 12.49
CA THR A 82 19.50 -2.90 13.64
C THR A 82 18.61 -3.51 14.72
N PRO A 83 18.76 -3.07 16.00
CA PRO A 83 17.84 -3.50 17.08
C PRO A 83 16.36 -3.18 16.77
N LEU A 84 16.10 -2.10 16.02
CA LEU A 84 14.77 -1.70 15.60
C LEU A 84 14.10 -2.79 14.73
N GLY A 85 14.88 -3.45 13.87
CA GLY A 85 14.36 -4.51 12.98
C GLY A 85 13.73 -5.67 13.74
N ALA A 86 14.30 -6.08 14.86
CA ALA A 86 13.74 -7.15 15.71
C ALA A 86 12.36 -6.76 16.27
N THR A 87 12.23 -5.53 16.79
CA THR A 87 10.97 -5.00 17.32
C THR A 87 9.89 -4.90 16.23
N LEU A 88 10.25 -4.33 15.08
CA LEU A 88 9.34 -4.21 13.93
C LEU A 88 8.92 -5.58 13.42
N GLY A 89 9.85 -6.53 13.34
CA GLY A 89 9.57 -7.91 12.92
C GLY A 89 8.53 -8.59 13.79
N ALA A 90 8.66 -8.49 15.12
CA ALA A 90 7.70 -9.05 16.07
C ALA A 90 6.29 -8.46 15.88
N THR A 91 6.18 -7.13 15.75
CA THR A 91 4.87 -6.46 15.51
C THR A 91 4.30 -6.83 14.15
N ALA A 92 5.13 -6.89 13.11
CA ALA A 92 4.70 -7.26 11.76
C ALA A 92 4.25 -8.71 11.66
N GLN A 93 4.82 -9.63 12.46
CA GLN A 93 4.38 -11.04 12.54
C GLN A 93 2.92 -11.13 12.98
N ALA A 94 2.48 -10.33 13.96
CA ALA A 94 1.08 -10.32 14.41
C ALA A 94 0.13 -9.89 13.27
N ILE A 95 0.48 -8.83 12.53
CA ILE A 95 -0.29 -8.38 11.35
C ILE A 95 -0.32 -9.49 10.28
N THR A 96 0.82 -10.10 10.00
CA THR A 96 0.95 -11.17 9.01
C THR A 96 0.08 -12.38 9.36
N ALA A 97 0.06 -12.78 10.64
CA ALA A 97 -0.76 -13.88 11.12
C ALA A 97 -2.27 -13.62 10.90
N ILE A 98 -2.74 -12.40 11.19
CA ILE A 98 -4.14 -11.99 10.92
C ILE A 98 -4.45 -12.12 9.43
N ARG A 99 -3.58 -11.62 8.55
CA ARG A 99 -3.80 -11.66 7.11
C ARG A 99 -3.79 -13.08 6.54
N LEU A 100 -2.93 -13.95 7.07
CA LEU A 100 -2.93 -15.38 6.71
C LEU A 100 -4.22 -16.08 7.17
N ALA A 101 -4.70 -15.76 8.37
CA ALA A 101 -5.95 -16.33 8.91
C ALA A 101 -7.21 -15.89 8.13
N ASN A 102 -7.21 -14.71 7.52
CA ASN A 102 -8.33 -14.22 6.70
C ASN A 102 -8.61 -15.11 5.48
N GLY A 103 -7.57 -15.72 4.91
CA GLY A 103 -7.65 -16.47 3.66
C GLY A 103 -7.72 -15.57 2.41
N PRO A 104 -7.56 -16.17 1.21
CA PRO A 104 -7.40 -15.41 -0.04
C PRO A 104 -8.59 -14.51 -0.39
N LEU A 105 -9.82 -15.02 -0.27
CA LEU A 105 -11.02 -14.27 -0.66
C LEU A 105 -11.22 -13.01 0.20
N ALA A 106 -11.06 -13.13 1.53
CA ALA A 106 -11.17 -11.98 2.41
C ALA A 106 -10.06 -10.96 2.12
N ASN A 107 -8.83 -11.40 1.82
CA ASN A 107 -7.74 -10.52 1.45
C ASN A 107 -8.00 -9.78 0.11
N VAL A 108 -8.68 -10.39 -0.86
CA VAL A 108 -9.16 -9.70 -2.07
C VAL A 108 -10.18 -8.62 -1.72
N ILE A 109 -11.18 -8.94 -0.88
CA ILE A 109 -12.24 -8.00 -0.50
C ILE A 109 -11.66 -6.81 0.28
N LEU A 110 -10.87 -7.07 1.31
CA LEU A 110 -10.23 -6.04 2.13
C LEU A 110 -9.24 -5.20 1.31
N GLY A 111 -8.55 -5.83 0.36
CA GLY A 111 -7.74 -5.14 -0.63
C GLY A 111 -8.58 -4.24 -1.55
N GLY A 112 -9.75 -4.70 -1.99
CA GLY A 112 -10.67 -3.92 -2.82
C GLY A 112 -11.13 -2.64 -2.13
N CYS A 113 -11.53 -2.73 -0.85
CA CYS A 113 -11.88 -1.56 -0.04
C CYS A 113 -10.73 -0.56 0.07
N CYS A 114 -9.51 -1.04 0.31
CA CYS A 114 -8.33 -0.18 0.34
C CYS A 114 -8.07 0.47 -1.03
N GLY A 115 -8.18 -0.30 -2.12
CA GLY A 115 -7.97 0.21 -3.48
C GLY A 115 -8.91 1.36 -3.84
N ILE A 116 -10.19 1.27 -3.48
CA ILE A 116 -11.17 2.35 -3.66
C ILE A 116 -10.73 3.62 -2.92
N LEU A 117 -10.36 3.49 -1.65
CA LEU A 117 -9.90 4.62 -0.84
C LEU A 117 -8.64 5.26 -1.42
N MET A 118 -7.69 4.44 -1.85
CA MET A 118 -6.44 4.93 -2.45
C MET A 118 -6.69 5.68 -3.75
N TYR A 119 -7.55 5.16 -4.64
CA TYR A 119 -7.91 5.88 -5.87
C TYR A 119 -8.55 7.23 -5.57
N ILE A 120 -9.54 7.26 -4.66
CA ILE A 120 -10.23 8.50 -4.28
C ILE A 120 -9.21 9.50 -3.70
N GLY A 121 -8.39 9.08 -2.76
CA GLY A 121 -7.40 9.93 -2.10
C GLY A 121 -6.41 10.54 -3.08
N VAL A 122 -5.79 9.71 -3.92
CA VAL A 122 -4.81 10.16 -4.91
C VAL A 122 -5.44 11.10 -5.95
N ASN A 123 -6.64 10.77 -6.44
CA ASN A 123 -7.33 11.60 -7.44
C ASN A 123 -7.71 12.96 -6.86
N LEU A 124 -8.26 13.00 -5.65
CA LEU A 124 -8.62 14.26 -4.99
C LEU A 124 -7.39 15.10 -4.63
N PHE A 125 -6.32 14.47 -4.14
CA PHE A 125 -5.06 15.17 -3.90
C PHE A 125 -4.54 15.82 -5.18
N ASN A 126 -4.49 15.10 -6.30
CA ASN A 126 -4.00 15.62 -7.57
C ASN A 126 -4.85 16.78 -8.11
N LYS A 127 -6.16 16.79 -7.80
CA LYS A 127 -7.07 17.87 -8.23
C LYS A 127 -7.01 19.10 -7.33
N GLN A 128 -6.84 18.91 -6.03
CA GLN A 128 -7.02 19.96 -5.01
C GLN A 128 -5.71 20.40 -4.36
N ASN A 129 -4.63 19.62 -4.55
CA ASN A 129 -3.32 19.83 -3.91
C ASN A 129 -3.41 20.03 -2.38
N ASN A 130 -4.30 19.25 -1.72
CA ASN A 130 -4.56 19.36 -0.29
C ASN A 130 -4.21 18.03 0.41
N PRO A 131 -3.25 18.03 1.36
CA PRO A 131 -2.79 16.82 2.07
C PRO A 131 -3.90 16.05 2.79
N ILE A 132 -5.01 16.68 3.16
CA ILE A 132 -6.13 16.01 3.82
C ILE A 132 -6.66 14.82 3.01
N TYR A 133 -6.63 14.91 1.67
CA TYR A 133 -7.06 13.86 0.77
C TYR A 133 -6.09 12.67 0.70
N ALA A 134 -4.85 12.83 1.15
CA ALA A 134 -3.94 11.72 1.39
C ALA A 134 -4.11 11.15 2.80
N ILE A 135 -4.25 12.01 3.81
CA ILE A 135 -4.33 11.62 5.22
C ILE A 135 -5.59 10.79 5.51
N MET A 136 -6.78 11.27 5.09
CA MET A 136 -8.04 10.64 5.45
C MET A 136 -8.19 9.21 4.90
N PRO A 137 -7.95 8.93 3.61
CA PRO A 137 -8.02 7.57 3.09
C PRO A 137 -7.01 6.62 3.73
N VAL A 138 -5.78 7.12 4.01
CA VAL A 138 -4.75 6.32 4.68
C VAL A 138 -5.17 5.97 6.11
N ALA A 139 -5.58 6.95 6.90
CA ALA A 139 -6.05 6.70 8.26
C ALA A 139 -7.25 5.73 8.25
N THR A 140 -8.18 5.91 7.31
CA THR A 140 -9.35 5.04 7.18
C THR A 140 -8.95 3.60 6.88
N PHE A 141 -8.12 3.33 5.86
CA PHE A 141 -7.81 1.94 5.54
C PHE A 141 -7.01 1.24 6.65
N ILE A 142 -6.10 1.96 7.34
CA ILE A 142 -5.32 1.39 8.45
C ILE A 142 -6.24 1.04 9.63
N LEU A 143 -7.07 1.99 10.07
CA LEU A 143 -7.95 1.81 11.22
C LEU A 143 -9.06 0.80 10.97
N SER A 144 -9.50 0.65 9.71
CA SER A 144 -10.49 -0.37 9.31
C SER A 144 -9.89 -1.75 9.08
N GLY A 145 -8.57 -1.90 9.14
CA GLY A 145 -7.90 -3.17 8.88
C GLY A 145 -7.89 -3.59 7.40
N PHE A 146 -8.13 -2.67 6.47
CA PHE A 146 -8.06 -2.96 5.03
C PHE A 146 -6.62 -3.20 4.58
N ASN A 147 -6.45 -4.03 3.55
CA ASN A 147 -5.14 -4.51 3.12
C ASN A 147 -4.57 -3.64 2.00
N HIS A 148 -3.37 -3.09 2.23
CA HIS A 148 -2.62 -2.34 1.24
C HIS A 148 -1.40 -3.16 0.79
N CYS A 149 -1.37 -3.60 -0.47
CA CYS A 149 -0.36 -4.54 -0.96
C CYS A 149 1.08 -4.04 -0.78
N VAL A 150 1.36 -2.75 -0.99
CA VAL A 150 2.72 -2.23 -0.83
C VAL A 150 3.12 -2.13 0.65
N ALA A 151 2.18 -1.86 1.56
CA ALA A 151 2.45 -1.97 3.00
C ALA A 151 2.72 -3.44 3.41
N ASP A 152 1.94 -4.37 2.86
CA ASP A 152 2.10 -5.80 3.09
C ASP A 152 3.46 -6.31 2.58
N MET A 153 4.00 -5.77 1.48
CA MET A 153 5.36 -6.07 1.01
C MET A 153 6.41 -5.82 2.10
N PHE A 154 6.32 -4.68 2.78
CA PHE A 154 7.22 -4.36 3.89
C PHE A 154 6.97 -5.23 5.12
N TYR A 155 5.69 -5.39 5.53
CA TYR A 155 5.34 -6.19 6.70
C TYR A 155 5.81 -7.64 6.55
N PHE A 156 5.59 -8.26 5.41
CA PHE A 156 6.00 -9.66 5.18
C PHE A 156 7.52 -9.82 5.06
N ALA A 157 8.20 -8.81 4.50
CA ALA A 157 9.65 -8.81 4.42
C ALA A 157 10.31 -8.70 5.81
N ILE A 158 9.89 -7.73 6.63
CA ILE A 158 10.46 -7.52 7.97
C ILE A 158 10.05 -8.65 8.96
N ALA A 159 8.88 -9.25 8.77
CA ALA A 159 8.41 -10.41 9.52
C ALA A 159 9.08 -11.73 9.08
N ASN A 160 9.87 -11.72 8.01
CA ASN A 160 10.48 -12.91 7.40
C ASN A 160 9.45 -14.02 7.10
N SER A 161 8.36 -13.67 6.43
CA SER A 161 7.22 -14.55 6.16
C SER A 161 6.99 -14.76 4.66
N PRO A 162 7.85 -15.51 3.96
CA PRO A 162 7.77 -15.68 2.49
C PRO A 162 6.48 -16.38 2.04
N GLN A 163 5.88 -17.24 2.87
CA GLN A 163 4.59 -17.91 2.57
C GLN A 163 3.44 -16.90 2.44
N ALA A 164 3.52 -15.74 3.10
CA ALA A 164 2.52 -14.70 3.01
C ALA A 164 2.42 -14.07 1.61
N VAL A 165 3.45 -14.22 0.76
CA VAL A 165 3.43 -13.70 -0.61
C VAL A 165 2.31 -14.34 -1.42
N TRP A 166 2.20 -15.64 -1.42
CA TRP A 166 1.20 -16.35 -2.23
C TRP A 166 -0.19 -16.31 -1.62
N LEU A 167 -0.28 -16.47 -0.30
CA LEU A 167 -1.55 -16.62 0.39
C LEU A 167 -2.26 -15.30 0.69
N THR A 168 -1.51 -14.21 0.72
CA THR A 168 -2.05 -12.89 1.10
C THR A 168 -1.66 -11.77 0.16
N LEU A 169 -0.37 -11.58 -0.17
CA LEU A 169 0.08 -10.45 -0.97
C LEU A 169 -0.53 -10.45 -2.39
N ILE A 170 -0.54 -11.60 -3.06
CA ILE A 170 -1.14 -11.70 -4.39
C ILE A 170 -2.65 -11.45 -4.35
N PRO A 171 -3.46 -12.09 -3.46
CA PRO A 171 -4.86 -11.74 -3.29
C PRO A 171 -5.10 -10.27 -2.97
N THR A 172 -4.34 -9.68 -2.03
CA THR A 172 -4.44 -8.25 -1.72
C THR A 172 -4.13 -7.37 -2.93
N THR A 173 -3.10 -7.73 -3.72
CA THR A 173 -2.75 -6.98 -4.94
C THR A 173 -3.89 -6.99 -5.95
N ILE A 174 -4.52 -8.14 -6.17
CA ILE A 174 -5.70 -8.27 -7.04
C ILE A 174 -6.84 -7.39 -6.49
N GLY A 175 -7.11 -7.44 -5.21
CA GLY A 175 -8.12 -6.61 -4.57
C GLY A 175 -7.83 -5.12 -4.75
N ASN A 176 -6.62 -4.66 -4.44
CA ASN A 176 -6.22 -3.26 -4.62
C ASN A 176 -6.39 -2.81 -6.08
N LEU A 177 -5.99 -3.64 -7.05
CA LEU A 177 -6.15 -3.35 -8.47
C LEU A 177 -7.63 -3.16 -8.84
N LEU A 178 -8.48 -4.12 -8.47
CA LEU A 178 -9.93 -4.07 -8.75
C LEU A 178 -10.58 -2.84 -8.11
N GLY A 179 -10.25 -2.56 -6.84
CA GLY A 179 -10.76 -1.39 -6.12
C GLY A 179 -10.32 -0.06 -6.75
N CYS A 180 -9.05 0.05 -7.15
CA CYS A 180 -8.54 1.26 -7.81
C CYS A 180 -9.21 1.49 -9.19
N CYS A 181 -9.55 0.42 -9.91
CA CYS A 181 -10.20 0.53 -11.22
C CYS A 181 -11.71 0.76 -11.14
N LEU A 182 -12.37 0.42 -10.04
CA LEU A 182 -13.84 0.46 -9.93
C LEU A 182 -14.40 1.85 -10.19
N VAL A 183 -13.92 2.86 -9.48
CA VAL A 183 -14.45 4.23 -9.57
C VAL A 183 -14.27 4.83 -10.96
N PRO A 184 -13.05 4.81 -11.57
CA PRO A 184 -12.86 5.37 -12.89
C PRO A 184 -13.66 4.62 -13.98
N THR A 185 -13.84 3.30 -13.84
CA THR A 185 -14.68 2.53 -14.77
C THR A 185 -16.13 3.02 -14.74
N VAL A 186 -16.71 3.17 -13.56
CA VAL A 186 -18.09 3.66 -13.41
C VAL A 186 -18.22 5.11 -13.93
N GLN A 187 -17.24 5.97 -13.65
CA GLN A 187 -17.23 7.34 -14.17
C GLN A 187 -17.17 7.42 -15.71
N ASN A 188 -16.47 6.47 -16.35
CA ASN A 188 -16.41 6.43 -17.82
C ASN A 188 -17.71 5.94 -18.46
N TRP A 189 -18.51 5.12 -17.78
CA TRP A 189 -19.82 4.68 -18.29
C TRP A 189 -20.88 5.78 -18.28
N GLN A 190 -20.66 6.87 -17.55
CA GLN A 190 -21.58 8.00 -17.45
C GLN A 190 -21.29 9.13 -18.45
N LYS A 191 -20.23 8.98 -19.26
CA LYS A 191 -19.85 9.92 -20.32
C LYS A 191 -20.28 9.40 -21.68
#